data_73e9aaeff0c4e926b27b0e2694b9d831
#
_entry.id   73e9aaeff0c4e926b27b0e2694b9d831
#
_cell.length_a   1.000
_cell.length_b   1.000
_cell.length_c   1.000
_cell.angle_alpha   90.00
_cell.angle_beta   90.00
_cell.angle_gamma   90.00
#
_symmetry.space_group_name_H-M   'P 1'
#
loop_
_entity.id
_entity.type
_entity.pdbx_description
1 polymer ?
#
loop_
_entity_poly.entity_id
_entity_poly.type
_entity_poly.pdbx_seq_one_letter_code
_entity_poly.pdbx_strand_id
1 'polypeptide(L)'
;DSEEVATVARGFGAEVMMTDPACPSGTARMASVMDRLDGDFFLNVQGDEPFIAPDLLDALISRWKETGCPLVTAVSRIGDAGRLLATSVVKVVRAENGEAIYFSRSPVPHLRGVDPSEWTARRDYWAHVGVYGYDRATLAAYPRLGATELEAAESLEQLRFLAHGMTFQTVVTGYHPVAIDTPEDLEAARKMV
;
A
#
# COMPACT_ATOMS: atom_id res chain seq x y z
N ASP A 1 2.89 -14.63 12.69
CA ASP A 1 3.22 -14.58 14.13
C ASP A 1 2.11 -15.16 15.03
N SER A 2 0.93 -15.50 14.47
CA SER A 2 -0.19 -16.10 15.20
C SER A 2 -0.44 -17.53 14.69
N GLU A 3 -0.36 -18.52 15.60
CA GLU A 3 -0.69 -19.91 15.28
C GLU A 3 -2.20 -20.09 14.96
N GLU A 4 -3.05 -19.24 15.53
CA GLU A 4 -4.47 -19.24 15.21
C GLU A 4 -4.70 -18.87 13.73
N VAL A 5 -4.10 -17.76 13.28
CA VAL A 5 -4.15 -17.33 11.86
C VAL A 5 -3.50 -18.38 10.96
N ALA A 6 -2.35 -18.91 11.36
CA ALA A 6 -1.65 -19.96 10.61
C ALA A 6 -2.50 -21.22 10.43
N THR A 7 -3.22 -21.64 11.47
CA THR A 7 -4.11 -22.81 11.43
C THR A 7 -5.25 -22.61 10.45
N VAL A 8 -5.90 -21.45 10.48
CA VAL A 8 -6.97 -21.09 9.55
C VAL A 8 -6.43 -21.05 8.12
N ALA A 9 -5.29 -20.39 7.89
CA ALA A 9 -4.70 -20.28 6.55
C ALA A 9 -4.33 -21.65 5.96
N ARG A 10 -3.73 -22.54 6.74
CA ARG A 10 -3.45 -23.92 6.32
C ARG A 10 -4.74 -24.68 6.00
N GLY A 11 -5.83 -24.40 6.72
CA GLY A 11 -7.14 -25.05 6.55
C GLY A 11 -7.76 -24.83 5.16
N PHE A 12 -7.47 -23.72 4.48
CA PHE A 12 -7.86 -23.47 3.09
C PHE A 12 -6.72 -23.66 2.06
N GLY A 13 -5.62 -24.30 2.48
CA GLY A 13 -4.55 -24.71 1.57
C GLY A 13 -3.47 -23.67 1.31
N ALA A 14 -3.43 -22.58 2.08
CA ALA A 14 -2.36 -21.59 1.95
C ALA A 14 -1.03 -22.13 2.52
N GLU A 15 0.06 -21.81 1.85
CA GLU A 15 1.40 -21.98 2.40
C GLU A 15 1.65 -20.93 3.50
N VAL A 16 2.11 -21.37 4.67
CA VAL A 16 2.28 -20.51 5.83
C VAL A 16 3.72 -20.48 6.29
N MET A 17 4.27 -19.29 6.40
CA MET A 17 5.57 -19.04 7.01
C MET A 17 5.40 -18.22 8.28
N MET A 18 5.81 -18.77 9.42
CA MET A 18 5.83 -18.05 10.69
C MET A 18 6.98 -17.05 10.68
N THR A 19 6.73 -15.88 11.25
CA THR A 19 7.67 -14.77 11.35
C THR A 19 7.73 -14.25 12.77
N ASP A 20 8.79 -13.50 13.11
CA ASP A 20 8.94 -12.90 14.42
C ASP A 20 7.79 -11.90 14.70
N PRO A 21 7.10 -12.00 15.86
CA PRO A 21 6.12 -11.01 16.29
C PRO A 21 6.67 -9.57 16.37
N ALA A 22 7.98 -9.42 16.60
CA ALA A 22 8.64 -8.13 16.67
C ALA A 22 8.89 -7.47 15.29
N CYS A 23 8.49 -8.09 14.17
CA CYS A 23 8.59 -7.45 12.87
C CYS A 23 7.76 -6.15 12.84
N PRO A 24 8.40 -4.99 12.56
CA PRO A 24 7.78 -3.67 12.74
C PRO A 24 6.74 -3.32 11.66
N SER A 25 6.74 -4.03 10.53
CA SER A 25 5.83 -3.75 9.40
C SER A 25 5.64 -4.98 8.51
N GLY A 26 4.63 -4.91 7.60
CA GLY A 26 4.38 -5.94 6.60
C GLY A 26 5.58 -6.14 5.67
N THR A 27 6.23 -5.06 5.26
CA THR A 27 7.44 -5.12 4.42
C THR A 27 8.61 -5.78 5.15
N ALA A 28 8.85 -5.44 6.42
CA ALA A 28 9.88 -6.10 7.24
C ALA A 28 9.60 -7.60 7.42
N ARG A 29 8.34 -7.96 7.60
CA ARG A 29 7.89 -9.34 7.73
C ARG A 29 8.16 -10.14 6.46
N MET A 30 7.81 -9.60 5.29
CA MET A 30 8.13 -10.23 4.00
C MET A 30 9.64 -10.36 3.79
N ALA A 31 10.40 -9.30 4.05
CA ALA A 31 11.85 -9.32 3.91
C ALA A 31 12.51 -10.39 4.80
N SER A 32 11.95 -10.68 5.98
CA SER A 32 12.49 -11.69 6.91
C SER A 32 12.38 -13.14 6.41
N VAL A 33 11.52 -13.41 5.45
CA VAL A 33 11.27 -14.77 4.91
C VAL A 33 11.61 -14.92 3.44
N MET A 34 11.96 -13.82 2.73
CA MET A 34 12.11 -13.81 1.28
C MET A 34 13.17 -14.77 0.76
N ASP A 35 14.24 -15.06 1.52
CA ASP A 35 15.28 -16.02 1.13
C ASP A 35 14.77 -17.48 1.04
N ARG A 36 13.60 -17.73 1.60
CA ARG A 36 12.92 -19.04 1.57
C ARG A 36 11.86 -19.11 0.47
N LEU A 37 11.66 -18.02 -0.27
CA LEU A 37 10.68 -17.91 -1.34
C LEU A 37 11.39 -17.79 -2.70
N ASP A 38 10.89 -18.51 -3.69
CA ASP A 38 11.27 -18.32 -5.08
C ASP A 38 10.45 -17.18 -5.70
N GLY A 39 11.03 -16.47 -6.66
CA GLY A 39 10.38 -15.40 -7.40
C GLY A 39 11.24 -14.15 -7.50
N ASP A 40 10.98 -13.34 -8.52
CA ASP A 40 11.68 -12.09 -8.81
C ASP A 40 10.90 -10.87 -8.31
N PHE A 41 9.60 -11.07 -8.03
CA PHE A 41 8.68 -10.03 -7.62
C PHE A 41 7.73 -10.53 -6.54
N PHE A 42 7.47 -9.72 -5.52
CA PHE A 42 6.66 -10.03 -4.36
C PHE A 42 5.55 -9.00 -4.19
N LEU A 43 4.32 -9.47 -4.04
CA LEU A 43 3.17 -8.63 -3.70
C LEU A 43 2.87 -8.74 -2.21
N ASN A 44 2.84 -7.60 -1.53
CA ASN A 44 2.41 -7.46 -0.16
C ASN A 44 0.93 -7.06 -0.14
N VAL A 45 0.07 -8.02 0.15
CA VAL A 45 -1.37 -7.82 0.35
C VAL A 45 -1.63 -7.86 1.84
N GLN A 46 -2.20 -6.80 2.38
CA GLN A 46 -2.47 -6.70 3.81
C GLN A 46 -3.64 -7.63 4.20
N GLY A 47 -3.54 -8.27 5.38
CA GLY A 47 -4.54 -9.22 5.85
C GLY A 47 -5.89 -8.58 6.21
N ASP A 48 -5.92 -7.28 6.41
CA ASP A 48 -7.11 -6.46 6.67
C ASP A 48 -7.84 -5.99 5.41
N GLU A 49 -7.35 -6.36 4.20
CA GLU A 49 -7.93 -6.02 2.89
C GLU A 49 -8.54 -7.27 2.21
N PRO A 50 -9.63 -7.85 2.75
CA PRO A 50 -10.14 -9.16 2.29
C PRO A 50 -10.79 -9.12 0.90
N PHE A 51 -11.12 -7.94 0.39
CA PHE A 51 -11.83 -7.76 -0.88
C PHE A 51 -10.93 -7.26 -2.03
N ILE A 52 -9.60 -7.36 -1.87
CA ILE A 52 -8.70 -6.91 -2.92
C ILE A 52 -8.99 -7.65 -4.23
N ALA A 53 -9.18 -6.90 -5.30
CA ALA A 53 -9.55 -7.44 -6.59
C ALA A 53 -8.35 -8.16 -7.24
N PRO A 54 -8.50 -9.41 -7.72
CA PRO A 54 -7.42 -10.10 -8.43
C PRO A 54 -6.87 -9.31 -9.62
N ASP A 55 -7.72 -8.64 -10.38
CA ASP A 55 -7.33 -7.80 -11.51
C ASP A 55 -6.37 -6.67 -11.11
N LEU A 56 -6.47 -6.17 -9.88
CA LEU A 56 -5.53 -5.18 -9.35
C LEU A 56 -4.14 -5.78 -9.14
N LEU A 57 -4.06 -7.01 -8.65
CA LEU A 57 -2.79 -7.72 -8.47
C LEU A 57 -2.11 -7.97 -9.83
N ASP A 58 -2.87 -8.40 -10.83
CA ASP A 58 -2.38 -8.58 -12.20
C ASP A 58 -1.91 -7.26 -12.83
N ALA A 59 -2.62 -6.15 -12.56
CA ALA A 59 -2.22 -4.84 -13.04
C ALA A 59 -0.92 -4.35 -12.40
N LEU A 60 -0.66 -4.64 -11.11
CA LEU A 60 0.59 -4.32 -10.44
C LEU A 60 1.76 -5.12 -11.03
N ILE A 61 1.57 -6.42 -11.28
CA ILE A 61 2.57 -7.27 -11.94
C ILE A 61 2.87 -6.77 -13.36
N SER A 62 1.84 -6.40 -14.10
CA SER A 62 1.98 -5.86 -15.46
C SER A 62 2.75 -4.54 -15.44
N ARG A 63 2.43 -3.64 -14.51
CA ARG A 63 3.13 -2.36 -14.34
C ARG A 63 4.62 -2.54 -14.02
N TRP A 64 4.94 -3.48 -13.14
CA TRP A 64 6.33 -3.84 -12.85
C TRP A 64 7.07 -4.31 -14.11
N LYS A 65 6.47 -5.22 -14.87
CA LYS A 65 7.07 -5.75 -16.12
C LYS A 65 7.25 -4.68 -17.19
N GLU A 66 6.28 -3.78 -17.34
CA GLU A 66 6.30 -2.71 -18.35
C GLU A 66 7.35 -1.64 -18.06
N THR A 67 7.50 -1.27 -16.80
CA THR A 67 8.33 -0.12 -16.42
C THR A 67 9.73 -0.52 -15.94
N GLY A 68 9.92 -1.76 -15.48
CA GLY A 68 11.12 -2.19 -14.78
C GLY A 68 11.32 -1.47 -13.44
N CYS A 69 10.33 -0.71 -12.97
CA CYS A 69 10.41 -0.01 -11.68
C CYS A 69 10.39 -1.02 -10.53
N PRO A 70 11.35 -0.97 -9.60
CA PRO A 70 11.48 -1.97 -8.55
C PRO A 70 10.33 -1.96 -7.52
N LEU A 71 9.59 -0.85 -7.46
CA LEU A 71 8.49 -0.65 -6.53
C LEU A 71 7.21 -0.27 -7.28
N VAL A 72 6.11 -0.95 -6.96
CA VAL A 72 4.79 -0.60 -7.49
C VAL A 72 3.76 -0.54 -6.37
N THR A 73 2.74 0.29 -6.53
CA THR A 73 1.60 0.36 -5.62
C THR A 73 0.36 0.81 -6.37
N ALA A 74 -0.77 0.88 -5.70
CA ALA A 74 -2.02 1.28 -6.31
C ALA A 74 -2.57 2.58 -5.72
N VAL A 75 -3.36 3.28 -6.53
CA VAL A 75 -4.07 4.50 -6.14
C VAL A 75 -5.49 4.49 -6.67
N SER A 76 -6.43 5.01 -5.89
CA SER A 76 -7.80 5.24 -6.31
C SER A 76 -8.14 6.72 -6.27
N ARG A 77 -9.09 7.15 -7.13
CA ARG A 77 -9.50 8.55 -7.17
C ARG A 77 -10.27 8.93 -5.91
N ILE A 78 -9.96 10.09 -5.33
CA ILE A 78 -10.73 10.70 -4.26
C ILE A 78 -11.83 11.55 -4.89
N GLY A 79 -13.10 11.18 -4.66
CA GLY A 79 -14.26 11.84 -5.27
C GLY A 79 -14.87 12.95 -4.42
N ASP A 80 -14.53 13.03 -3.13
CA ASP A 80 -15.17 13.97 -2.20
C ASP A 80 -14.14 14.63 -1.26
N ALA A 81 -14.50 15.84 -0.78
CA ALA A 81 -13.64 16.62 0.10
C ALA A 81 -13.47 15.98 1.49
N GLY A 82 -14.47 15.25 1.99
CA GLY A 82 -14.40 14.58 3.28
C GLY A 82 -13.26 13.55 3.30
N ARG A 83 -13.20 12.68 2.30
CA ARG A 83 -12.08 11.73 2.14
C ARG A 83 -10.75 12.43 1.91
N LEU A 84 -10.72 13.53 1.17
CA LEU A 84 -9.49 14.27 0.93
C LEU A 84 -8.91 14.86 2.21
N LEU A 85 -9.76 15.38 3.09
CA LEU A 85 -9.36 16.01 4.35
C LEU A 85 -9.12 15.01 5.49
N ALA A 86 -9.62 13.78 5.36
CA ALA A 86 -9.44 12.74 6.36
C ALA A 86 -7.95 12.30 6.45
N THR A 87 -7.35 12.38 7.64
CA THR A 87 -5.96 11.96 7.88
C THR A 87 -5.75 10.45 7.86
N SER A 88 -6.83 9.66 7.99
CA SER A 88 -6.81 8.20 7.80
C SER A 88 -6.61 7.81 6.33
N VAL A 89 -7.03 8.65 5.40
CA VAL A 89 -6.80 8.46 3.97
C VAL A 89 -5.42 9.01 3.61
N VAL A 90 -4.53 8.17 3.12
CA VAL A 90 -3.21 8.59 2.62
C VAL A 90 -3.34 9.13 1.20
N LYS A 91 -2.92 10.37 0.96
CA LYS A 91 -2.90 10.98 -0.37
C LYS A 91 -1.60 10.68 -1.07
N VAL A 92 -1.67 10.55 -2.40
CA VAL A 92 -0.50 10.34 -3.27
C VAL A 92 -0.40 11.45 -4.29
N VAL A 93 0.72 12.16 -4.30
CA VAL A 93 1.05 13.06 -5.40
C VAL A 93 1.74 12.25 -6.48
N ARG A 94 1.19 12.29 -7.69
CA ARG A 94 1.69 11.53 -8.85
C ARG A 94 2.31 12.45 -9.89
N ALA A 95 3.41 11.99 -10.49
CA ALA A 95 3.97 12.56 -11.71
C ALA A 95 3.16 12.12 -12.94
N GLU A 96 3.36 12.80 -14.06
CA GLU A 96 2.70 12.49 -15.34
C GLU A 96 3.03 11.07 -15.86
N ASN A 97 4.23 10.57 -15.57
CA ASN A 97 4.66 9.21 -15.92
C ASN A 97 4.11 8.12 -14.98
N GLY A 98 3.28 8.50 -13.99
CA GLY A 98 2.68 7.60 -13.03
C GLY A 98 3.52 7.28 -11.78
N GLU A 99 4.69 7.89 -11.65
CA GLU A 99 5.50 7.75 -10.43
C GLU A 99 4.87 8.48 -9.25
N ALA A 100 4.99 7.90 -8.05
CA ALA A 100 4.63 8.57 -6.82
C ALA A 100 5.73 9.57 -6.43
N ILE A 101 5.38 10.85 -6.36
CA ILE A 101 6.28 11.92 -5.89
C ILE A 101 6.31 11.95 -4.36
N TYR A 102 5.14 11.79 -3.71
CA TYR A 102 5.02 11.81 -2.26
C TYR A 102 3.73 11.17 -1.77
N PHE A 103 3.78 10.62 -0.55
CA PHE A 103 2.62 10.12 0.19
C PHE A 103 2.43 10.97 1.44
N SER A 104 1.21 11.39 1.74
CA SER A 104 0.92 12.20 2.93
C SER A 104 -0.47 11.95 3.50
N ARG A 105 -0.58 12.05 4.82
CA ARG A 105 -1.88 12.12 5.50
C ARG A 105 -2.54 13.50 5.34
N SER A 106 -1.75 14.53 5.05
CA SER A 106 -2.26 15.87 4.73
C SER A 106 -2.91 15.90 3.34
N PRO A 107 -3.88 16.79 3.10
CA PRO A 107 -4.44 16.99 1.77
C PRO A 107 -3.41 17.63 0.83
N VAL A 108 -2.81 16.85 -0.03
CA VAL A 108 -1.80 17.27 -1.01
C VAL A 108 -2.19 16.85 -2.42
N PRO A 109 -1.80 17.67 -3.44
CA PRO A 109 -1.17 18.98 -3.36
C PRO A 109 -2.17 20.09 -2.97
N HIS A 110 -1.66 21.17 -2.38
CA HIS A 110 -2.48 22.35 -2.06
C HIS A 110 -2.96 23.06 -3.35
N LEU A 111 -4.23 23.41 -3.40
CA LEU A 111 -4.79 24.19 -4.51
C LEU A 111 -4.96 25.64 -4.07
N ARG A 112 -3.98 26.49 -4.47
CA ARG A 112 -3.91 27.88 -4.06
C ARG A 112 -5.14 28.67 -4.53
N GLY A 113 -5.77 29.42 -3.61
CA GLY A 113 -6.87 30.33 -3.93
C GLY A 113 -8.22 29.65 -4.14
N VAL A 114 -8.33 28.36 -3.81
CA VAL A 114 -9.58 27.58 -3.90
C VAL A 114 -9.92 27.04 -2.52
N ASP A 115 -11.18 27.08 -2.13
CA ASP A 115 -11.65 26.46 -0.88
C ASP A 115 -11.40 24.95 -0.92
N PRO A 116 -10.89 24.32 0.15
CA PRO A 116 -10.62 22.89 0.18
C PRO A 116 -11.83 22.01 -0.15
N SER A 117 -13.04 22.47 0.12
CA SER A 117 -14.28 21.74 -0.23
C SER A 117 -14.51 21.61 -1.73
N GLU A 118 -13.89 22.46 -2.54
CA GLU A 118 -14.00 22.46 -4.01
C GLU A 118 -12.82 21.73 -4.71
N TRP A 119 -11.79 21.32 -3.98
CA TRP A 119 -10.56 20.80 -4.59
C TRP A 119 -10.77 19.59 -5.48
N THR A 120 -11.58 18.63 -5.04
CA THR A 120 -11.86 17.40 -5.80
C THR A 120 -12.68 17.64 -7.08
N ALA A 121 -13.38 18.78 -7.17
CA ALA A 121 -14.07 19.21 -8.37
C ALA A 121 -13.15 19.91 -9.39
N ARG A 122 -11.99 20.40 -8.94
CA ARG A 122 -11.05 21.20 -9.76
C ARG A 122 -9.90 20.38 -10.32
N ARG A 123 -9.51 19.28 -9.64
CA ARG A 123 -8.45 18.38 -10.09
C ARG A 123 -8.61 17.00 -9.48
N ASP A 124 -7.91 16.02 -10.04
CA ASP A 124 -7.84 14.68 -9.48
C ASP A 124 -6.92 14.63 -8.26
N TYR A 125 -7.42 14.02 -7.20
CA TYR A 125 -6.67 13.63 -6.01
C TYR A 125 -6.69 12.10 -5.90
N TRP A 126 -5.60 11.55 -5.38
CA TRP A 126 -5.37 10.12 -5.34
C TRP A 126 -5.21 9.64 -3.92
N ALA A 127 -5.99 8.64 -3.54
CA ALA A 127 -5.82 7.88 -2.31
C ALA A 127 -4.90 6.68 -2.57
N HIS A 128 -3.99 6.43 -1.68
CA HIS A 128 -3.19 5.22 -1.66
C HIS A 128 -4.08 4.00 -1.37
N VAL A 129 -3.82 2.91 -2.07
CA VAL A 129 -4.36 1.58 -1.76
C VAL A 129 -3.23 0.75 -1.19
N GLY A 130 -3.41 0.20 0.00
CA GLY A 130 -2.39 -0.46 0.83
C GLY A 130 -1.85 -1.79 0.28
N VAL A 131 -1.58 -1.85 -1.01
CA VAL A 131 -0.95 -3.00 -1.67
C VAL A 131 0.37 -2.57 -2.31
N TYR A 132 1.40 -3.37 -2.12
CA TYR A 132 2.74 -3.05 -2.61
C TYR A 132 3.33 -4.21 -3.39
N GLY A 133 4.08 -3.89 -4.43
CA GLY A 133 4.93 -4.83 -5.11
C GLY A 133 6.39 -4.41 -5.03
N TYR A 134 7.26 -5.38 -4.82
CA TYR A 134 8.70 -5.19 -4.69
C TYR A 134 9.43 -6.16 -5.60
N ASP A 135 10.46 -5.73 -6.32
CA ASP A 135 11.41 -6.69 -6.85
C ASP A 135 12.24 -7.32 -5.70
N ARG A 136 12.86 -8.46 -6.00
CA ARG A 136 13.66 -9.22 -5.02
C ARG A 136 14.80 -8.38 -4.42
N ALA A 137 15.49 -7.61 -5.25
CA ALA A 137 16.65 -6.84 -4.82
C ALA A 137 16.25 -5.72 -3.85
N THR A 138 15.15 -5.03 -4.13
CA THR A 138 14.61 -3.94 -3.31
C THR A 138 14.07 -4.47 -1.98
N LEU A 139 13.33 -5.59 -2.00
CA LEU A 139 12.85 -6.21 -0.77
C LEU A 139 14.02 -6.69 0.11
N ALA A 140 15.07 -7.28 -0.49
CA ALA A 140 16.29 -7.68 0.22
C ALA A 140 17.07 -6.51 0.81
N ALA A 141 16.97 -5.33 0.20
CA ALA A 141 17.62 -4.13 0.70
C ALA A 141 16.89 -3.51 1.91
N TYR A 142 15.58 -3.72 2.05
CA TYR A 142 14.73 -3.06 3.04
C TYR A 142 15.28 -3.10 4.49
N PRO A 143 15.77 -4.24 5.03
CA PRO A 143 16.31 -4.30 6.39
C PRO A 143 17.55 -3.42 6.62
N ARG A 144 18.24 -3.02 5.52
CA ARG A 144 19.43 -2.15 5.56
C ARG A 144 19.09 -0.68 5.39
N LEU A 145 17.86 -0.36 4.97
CA LEU A 145 17.39 1.01 4.89
C LEU A 145 17.09 1.50 6.32
N GLY A 146 17.79 2.53 6.75
CA GLY A 146 17.52 3.17 8.04
C GLY A 146 16.11 3.76 8.09
N ALA A 147 15.50 3.76 9.26
CA ALA A 147 14.27 4.50 9.50
C ALA A 147 14.49 6.00 9.20
N THR A 148 13.48 6.67 8.71
CA THR A 148 13.59 8.07 8.27
C THR A 148 12.63 8.98 9.04
N GLU A 149 12.99 10.27 9.11
CA GLU A 149 12.11 11.27 9.75
C GLU A 149 10.77 11.40 9.04
N LEU A 150 10.74 11.27 7.70
CA LEU A 150 9.50 11.32 6.93
C LEU A 150 8.58 10.14 7.25
N GLU A 151 9.14 8.93 7.33
CA GLU A 151 8.41 7.73 7.72
C GLU A 151 7.82 7.88 9.12
N ALA A 152 8.61 8.37 10.07
CA ALA A 152 8.17 8.57 11.46
C ALA A 152 7.10 9.65 11.57
N ALA A 153 7.27 10.78 10.87
CA ALA A 153 6.33 11.91 10.92
C ALA A 153 4.94 11.57 10.36
N GLU A 154 4.89 10.87 9.24
CA GLU A 154 3.62 10.49 8.58
C GLU A 154 3.11 9.10 9.05
N SER A 155 3.93 8.31 9.75
CA SER A 155 3.68 6.89 10.07
C SER A 155 3.32 6.09 8.81
N LEU A 156 4.17 6.21 7.78
CA LEU A 156 4.01 5.60 6.45
C LEU A 156 5.31 4.92 6.03
N GLU A 157 5.34 3.58 6.06
CA GLU A 157 6.54 2.79 5.77
C GLU A 157 7.10 3.00 4.36
N GLN A 158 6.26 3.29 3.36
CA GLN A 158 6.68 3.54 1.99
C GLN A 158 7.53 4.80 1.83
N LEU A 159 7.45 5.75 2.75
CA LEU A 159 8.29 6.95 2.74
C LEU A 159 9.75 6.63 3.01
N ARG A 160 10.07 5.49 3.65
CA ARG A 160 11.45 5.01 3.79
C ARG A 160 12.11 4.82 2.43
N PHE A 161 11.42 4.18 1.49
CA PHE A 161 11.95 3.98 0.13
C PHE A 161 12.18 5.31 -0.59
N LEU A 162 11.18 6.22 -0.55
CA LEU A 162 11.31 7.54 -1.19
C LEU A 162 12.47 8.35 -0.60
N ALA A 163 12.63 8.34 0.72
CA ALA A 163 13.72 9.06 1.39
C ALA A 163 15.11 8.52 1.04
N HIS A 164 15.21 7.26 0.59
CA HIS A 164 16.43 6.64 0.08
C HIS A 164 16.55 6.73 -1.46
N GLY A 165 15.75 7.59 -2.11
CA GLY A 165 15.85 7.86 -3.56
C GLY A 165 15.23 6.79 -4.45
N MET A 166 14.42 5.88 -3.90
CA MET A 166 13.66 4.90 -4.66
C MET A 166 12.28 5.47 -5.03
N THR A 167 11.73 5.07 -6.17
CA THR A 167 10.43 5.53 -6.65
C THR A 167 9.44 4.38 -6.75
N PHE A 168 8.15 4.69 -6.58
CA PHE A 168 7.05 3.77 -6.86
C PHE A 168 6.39 4.12 -8.18
N GLN A 169 6.17 3.16 -9.04
CA GLN A 169 5.15 3.28 -10.07
C GLN A 169 3.77 3.02 -9.46
N THR A 170 2.77 3.79 -9.91
CA THR A 170 1.41 3.64 -9.43
C THR A 170 0.48 3.09 -10.50
N VAL A 171 -0.43 2.21 -10.09
CA VAL A 171 -1.55 1.72 -10.89
C VAL A 171 -2.82 2.43 -10.42
N VAL A 172 -3.57 3.02 -11.37
CA VAL A 172 -4.88 3.60 -11.06
C VAL A 172 -5.92 2.50 -11.06
N THR A 173 -6.70 2.43 -10.00
CA THR A 173 -7.76 1.43 -9.87
C THR A 173 -9.09 2.06 -9.45
N GLY A 174 -10.19 1.41 -9.82
CA GLY A 174 -11.52 1.70 -9.26
C GLY A 174 -11.77 1.01 -7.91
N TYR A 175 -10.83 0.18 -7.42
CA TYR A 175 -10.95 -0.46 -6.13
C TYR A 175 -10.87 0.58 -5.01
N HIS A 176 -11.81 0.48 -4.09
CA HIS A 176 -11.81 1.26 -2.85
C HIS A 176 -11.58 0.31 -1.68
N PRO A 177 -10.51 0.49 -0.91
CA PRO A 177 -10.20 -0.34 0.24
C PRO A 177 -11.37 -0.42 1.23
N VAL A 178 -11.63 -1.64 1.69
CA VAL A 178 -12.56 -1.93 2.79
C VAL A 178 -11.73 -2.61 3.86
N ALA A 179 -10.88 -1.81 4.53
CA ALA A 179 -10.05 -2.31 5.61
C ALA A 179 -10.91 -2.73 6.81
N ILE A 180 -10.50 -3.81 7.47
CA ILE A 180 -11.15 -4.32 8.68
C ILE A 180 -10.24 -4.02 9.86
N ASP A 181 -10.45 -2.87 10.50
CA ASP A 181 -9.70 -2.40 11.68
C ASP A 181 -10.47 -2.59 12.99
N THR A 182 -11.82 -2.65 12.91
CA THR A 182 -12.70 -2.73 14.07
C THR A 182 -13.68 -3.89 13.95
N PRO A 183 -14.29 -4.35 15.07
CA PRO A 183 -15.36 -5.34 15.02
C PRO A 183 -16.54 -4.89 14.16
N GLU A 184 -16.85 -3.59 14.12
CA GLU A 184 -17.90 -3.00 13.31
C GLU A 184 -17.60 -3.13 11.82
N ASP A 185 -16.31 -2.92 11.40
CA ASP A 185 -15.89 -3.12 10.02
C ASP A 185 -16.04 -4.59 9.62
N LEU A 186 -15.70 -5.52 10.52
CA LEU A 186 -15.88 -6.95 10.27
C LEU A 186 -17.35 -7.30 10.04
N GLU A 187 -18.28 -6.75 10.84
CA GLU A 187 -19.70 -6.97 10.65
C GLU A 187 -20.23 -6.33 9.36
N ALA A 188 -19.67 -5.20 8.95
CA ALA A 188 -19.98 -4.59 7.66
C ALA A 188 -19.46 -5.45 6.50
N ALA A 189 -18.24 -5.93 6.58
CA ALA A 189 -17.61 -6.80 5.58
C ALA A 189 -18.38 -8.12 5.40
N ARG A 190 -18.87 -8.74 6.49
CA ARG A 190 -19.70 -9.96 6.44
C ARG A 190 -20.99 -9.81 5.66
N LYS A 191 -21.53 -8.59 5.56
CA LYS A 191 -22.75 -8.31 4.79
C LYS A 191 -22.50 -8.11 3.30
N MET A 192 -21.23 -8.02 2.90
CA MET A 192 -20.82 -7.83 1.50
C MET A 192 -20.58 -9.17 0.79
N VAL A 193 -20.50 -10.26 1.53
CA VAL A 193 -20.35 -11.64 1.06
C VAL A 193 -21.70 -12.35 1.10
#